data_4ab718098887a447dc9933dd4bfb0e7c
#
_entry.id   4ab718098887a447dc9933dd4bfb0e7c
#
_cell.length_a   1.000
_cell.length_b   1.000
_cell.length_c   1.000
_cell.angle_alpha   90.00
_cell.angle_beta   90.00
_cell.angle_gamma   90.00
#
_symmetry.space_group_name_H-M   'P 1'
#
loop_
_entity.id
_entity.type
_entity.pdbx_description
1 polymer ?
#
loop_
_entity_poly.entity_id
_entity_poly.type
_entity_poly.pdbx_seq_one_letter_code
_entity_poly.pdbx_strand_id
1 'polypeptide(L)' 'MEGAAVGVYFDSAHLFLDLSDGQAVQFPLDGFPVMQAATAAERKHFAISMDRQQLFWPEIDEDVNVPALLSYRPETVRQ' A
#
# COMPACT_ATOMS: atom_id res chain seq x y z
N MET A 1 -19.14 -4.00 0.38
CA MET A 1 -18.12 -4.00 1.42
C MET A 1 -16.74 -3.81 0.80
N GLU A 2 -16.04 -2.84 1.24
CA GLU A 2 -14.73 -2.59 0.71
C GLU A 2 -13.70 -3.49 1.35
N GLY A 3 -12.66 -3.82 0.60
CA GLY A 3 -11.62 -4.67 1.09
C GLY A 3 -10.77 -3.97 2.13
N ALA A 4 -10.20 -4.73 3.02
CA ALA A 4 -9.21 -4.26 3.98
C ALA A 4 -7.83 -4.76 3.55
N ALA A 5 -6.80 -4.05 3.92
CA ALA A 5 -5.44 -4.42 3.53
C ALA A 5 -5.00 -5.68 4.26
N VAL A 6 -4.50 -6.66 3.52
CA VAL A 6 -3.95 -7.87 4.11
C VAL A 6 -2.50 -8.09 3.72
N GLY A 7 -1.99 -7.35 2.73
CA GLY A 7 -0.59 -7.46 2.37
C GLY A 7 -0.18 -6.30 1.51
N VAL A 8 1.11 -5.97 1.55
CA VAL A 8 1.69 -4.88 0.78
C VAL A 8 2.96 -5.38 0.13
N TYR A 9 3.10 -5.10 -1.16
CA TYR A 9 4.30 -5.49 -1.91
C TYR A 9 4.78 -4.32 -2.73
N PHE A 10 6.03 -4.37 -3.11
CA PHE A 10 6.63 -3.34 -3.95
C PHE A 10 7.43 -3.99 -5.06
N ASP A 11 7.41 -3.37 -6.23
CA ASP A 11 8.43 -3.64 -7.23
C ASP A 11 9.19 -2.33 -7.50
N SER A 12 9.94 -2.27 -8.59
CA SER A 12 10.79 -1.10 -8.84
C SER A 12 9.97 0.14 -9.19
N ALA A 13 8.70 -0.02 -9.53
CA ALA A 13 7.90 1.11 -10.02
C ALA A 13 6.54 1.22 -9.35
N HIS A 14 6.10 0.23 -8.57
CA HIS A 14 4.73 0.18 -8.08
C HIS A 14 4.65 -0.26 -6.63
N LEU A 15 3.61 0.21 -5.98
CA LEU A 15 3.14 -0.29 -4.70
C LEU A 15 1.94 -1.20 -4.97
N PHE A 16 1.98 -2.43 -4.45
CA PHE A 16 0.90 -3.39 -4.63
C PHE A 16 0.21 -3.62 -3.29
N LEU A 17 -1.09 -3.68 -3.32
CA LEU A 17 -1.90 -3.85 -2.13
C LEU A 17 -2.84 -5.02 -2.32
N ASP A 18 -2.73 -6.03 -1.47
CA ASP A 18 -3.67 -7.15 -1.44
C ASP A 18 -4.79 -6.82 -0.49
N LEU A 19 -6.01 -7.09 -0.93
CA LEU A 19 -7.20 -6.79 -0.15
C LEU A 19 -7.87 -8.06 0.31
N SER A 20 -8.63 -7.93 1.39
CA SER A 20 -9.27 -9.09 2.02
C SER A 20 -10.36 -9.72 1.15
N ASP A 21 -10.86 -9.00 0.15
CA ASP A 21 -11.87 -9.53 -0.75
C ASP A 21 -11.27 -10.30 -1.93
N GLY A 22 -9.97 -10.51 -1.92
CA GLY A 22 -9.28 -11.27 -2.96
C GLY A 22 -8.77 -10.44 -4.11
N GLN A 23 -8.99 -9.15 -4.09
CA GLN A 23 -8.49 -8.26 -5.13
C GLN A 23 -7.09 -7.77 -4.81
N ALA A 24 -6.35 -7.45 -5.86
CA ALA A 24 -5.06 -6.80 -5.73
C ALA A 24 -5.09 -5.53 -6.58
N VAL A 25 -4.56 -4.46 -6.04
CA VAL A 25 -4.51 -3.18 -6.75
C VAL A 25 -3.07 -2.68 -6.75
N GLN A 26 -2.75 -1.82 -7.69
CA GLN A 26 -1.40 -1.26 -7.76
C GLN A 26 -1.47 0.23 -7.97
N PHE A 27 -0.44 0.91 -7.49
CA PHE A 27 -0.31 2.35 -7.59
C PHE A 27 1.10 2.67 -8.04
N PRO A 28 1.30 3.66 -8.91
CA PRO A 28 2.65 4.04 -9.30
C PRO A 28 3.40 4.69 -8.15
N LEU A 29 4.66 4.32 -7.97
CA LEU A 29 5.47 4.87 -6.88
C LEU A 29 5.75 6.36 -7.04
N ASP A 30 5.67 6.89 -8.26
CA ASP A 30 5.91 8.31 -8.45
C ASP A 30 4.84 9.18 -7.80
N GLY A 31 3.72 8.60 -7.41
CA GLY A 31 2.72 9.30 -6.60
C GLY A 31 3.01 9.25 -5.10
N PHE A 32 4.08 8.58 -4.70
CA PHE A 32 4.45 8.40 -3.30
C PHE A 32 5.94 8.71 -3.13
N PRO A 33 6.33 9.98 -3.18
CA PRO A 33 7.76 10.30 -3.22
C PRO A 33 8.55 9.79 -2.02
N VAL A 34 7.93 9.73 -0.84
CA VAL A 34 8.63 9.21 0.34
C VAL A 34 8.90 7.71 0.16
N MET A 35 7.91 6.97 -0.33
CA MET A 35 8.09 5.55 -0.60
C MET A 35 9.09 5.31 -1.71
N GLN A 36 9.07 6.14 -2.73
CA GLN A 36 9.97 5.98 -3.86
C GLN A 36 11.41 6.15 -3.43
N ALA A 37 11.66 7.06 -2.49
CA ALA A 37 13.00 7.32 -1.99
C ALA A 37 13.44 6.32 -0.93
N ALA A 38 12.54 5.51 -0.40
CA ALA A 38 12.85 4.58 0.67
C ALA A 38 13.64 3.39 0.15
N THR A 39 14.45 2.79 1.04
CA THR A 39 15.16 1.57 0.70
C THR A 39 14.19 0.39 0.70
N ALA A 40 14.63 -0.73 0.12
CA ALA A 40 13.82 -1.94 0.12
C ALA A 40 13.52 -2.41 1.56
N ALA A 41 14.50 -2.28 2.45
CA ALA A 41 14.29 -2.68 3.85
C ALA A 41 13.26 -1.79 4.52
N GLU A 42 13.30 -0.50 4.26
CA GLU A 42 12.33 0.45 4.83
C GLU A 42 10.93 0.16 4.33
N ARG A 43 10.78 -0.16 3.05
CA ARG A 43 9.47 -0.47 2.48
C ARG A 43 8.87 -1.73 3.07
N LYS A 44 9.70 -2.70 3.43
CA LYS A 44 9.22 -3.95 4.02
C LYS A 44 8.86 -3.81 5.48
N HIS A 45 9.34 -2.77 6.14
CA HIS A 45 9.15 -2.60 7.57
C HIS A 45 7.91 -1.74 7.81
N PHE A 46 6.75 -2.34 7.70
CA PHE A 46 5.49 -1.63 7.84
C PHE A 46 4.60 -2.36 8.83
N ALA A 47 3.60 -1.66 9.32
CA ALA A 47 2.58 -2.20 10.20
C ALA A 47 1.20 -1.94 9.60
N ILE A 48 0.27 -2.85 9.84
CA ILE A 48 -1.12 -2.69 9.44
C ILE A 48 -1.93 -2.50 10.72
N SER A 49 -2.81 -1.51 10.72
CA SER A 49 -3.65 -1.23 11.90
C SER A 49 -4.60 -2.39 12.16
N MET A 50 -5.18 -2.42 13.37
CA MET A 50 -6.07 -3.50 13.76
C MET A 50 -7.30 -3.59 12.87
N ASP A 51 -7.81 -2.45 12.42
CA ASP A 51 -8.97 -2.44 11.54
C ASP A 51 -8.57 -2.61 10.06
N ARG A 52 -7.26 -2.75 9.79
CA ARG A 52 -6.72 -2.95 8.45
C ARG A 52 -7.07 -1.83 7.50
N GLN A 53 -7.28 -0.64 8.04
CA GLN A 53 -7.62 0.53 7.25
C GLN A 53 -6.46 1.48 7.12
N GLN A 54 -5.36 1.25 7.84
CA GLN A 54 -4.20 2.11 7.77
C GLN A 54 -2.92 1.29 7.73
N LEU A 55 -1.98 1.80 6.96
CA LEU A 55 -0.64 1.24 6.86
C LEU A 55 0.34 2.29 7.37
N PHE A 56 1.38 1.83 8.05
CA PHE A 56 2.32 2.75 8.67
C PHE A 56 3.74 2.24 8.50
N TRP A 57 4.62 3.14 8.09
CA TRP A 57 6.05 2.87 7.92
C TRP A 57 6.82 3.69 8.93
N PRO A 58 7.16 3.11 10.10
CA PRO A 58 7.75 3.89 11.19
C PRO A 58 9.11 4.48 10.86
N GLU A 59 9.90 3.83 10.04
CA GLU A 59 11.25 4.31 9.77
C GLU A 59 11.28 5.54 8.90
N ILE A 60 10.26 5.75 8.10
CA ILE A 60 10.18 6.92 7.22
C ILE A 60 9.02 7.82 7.59
N ASP A 61 8.38 7.53 8.71
CA ASP A 61 7.30 8.35 9.27
C ASP A 61 6.21 8.63 8.24
N GLU A 62 5.82 7.57 7.54
CA GLU A 62 4.81 7.67 6.49
C GLU A 62 3.64 6.79 6.85
N ASP A 63 2.42 7.25 6.56
CA ASP A 63 1.23 6.43 6.76
C ASP A 63 0.31 6.58 5.56
N VAL A 64 -0.53 5.56 5.36
CA VAL A 64 -1.46 5.51 4.24
C VAL A 64 -2.81 5.08 4.78
N ASN A 65 -3.84 5.85 4.43
CA ASN A 65 -5.22 5.50 4.75
C ASN A 65 -5.76 4.68 3.60
N VAL A 66 -6.11 3.42 3.86
CA VAL A 66 -6.50 2.48 2.80
C VAL A 66 -7.77 2.94 2.08
N PRO A 67 -8.87 3.30 2.76
CA PRO A 67 -10.04 3.75 2.04
C PRO A 67 -9.78 4.98 1.16
N ALA A 68 -9.00 5.93 1.64
CA ALA A 68 -8.66 7.10 0.85
C ALA A 68 -7.84 6.71 -0.37
N LEU A 69 -6.91 5.78 -0.19
CA LEU A 69 -6.07 5.32 -1.29
C LEU A 69 -6.91 4.61 -2.35
N LEU A 70 -7.85 3.78 -1.93
CA LEU A 70 -8.68 3.04 -2.87
C LEU A 70 -9.60 3.96 -3.67
N SER A 71 -9.99 5.09 -3.12
CA SER A 71 -10.80 6.05 -3.86
C SER A 71 -9.99 6.82 -4.90
N TYR A 72 -8.70 6.60 -4.96
CA TYR A 72 -7.76 7.32 -5.79
C TYR A 72 -7.55 6.66 -7.15
N ARG A 73 -8.47 5.83 -7.60
CA ARG A 73 -8.46 5.21 -8.92
C ARG A 73 -7.23 4.35 -9.17
N PRO A 74 -7.01 3.33 -8.35
CA PRO A 74 -5.87 2.44 -8.56
C PRO A 74 -6.06 1.58 -9.80
N GLU A 75 -4.95 1.07 -10.32
CA GLU A 75 -5.00 0.05 -11.36
C GLU A 75 -5.29 -1.29 -10.72
N THR A 76 -6.26 -2.00 -11.24
CA THR A 76 -6.59 -3.32 -10.72
C THR A 76 -5.70 -4.36 -11.36
N VAL A 77 -5.10 -5.19 -10.51
CA VAL A 77 -4.26 -6.29 -10.98
C VAL A 77 -5.12 -7.54 -11.05
N ARG A 78 -5.23 -8.11 -12.23
CA ARG A 78 -6.04 -9.30 -12.41
C ARG A 78 -5.26 -10.53 -11.97
N GLN A 79 -5.94 -11.39 -11.29
CA GLN A 79 -5.35 -12.61 -10.81
C GLN A 79 -5.62 -13.78 -11.74
#